data_47d7cf64a9cbf1343a05fc642bd93bef
#
_entry.id   47d7cf64a9cbf1343a05fc642bd93bef
#
_cell.length_a   1.000
_cell.length_b   1.000
_cell.length_c   1.000
_cell.angle_alpha   90.00
_cell.angle_beta   90.00
_cell.angle_gamma   90.00
#
_symmetry.space_group_name_H-M   'P 1'
#
loop_
_entity.id
_entity.type
_entity.pdbx_description
1 polymer ?
#
loop_
_entity_poly.entity_id
_entity_poly.type
_entity_poly.pdbx_seq_one_letter_code
_entity_poly.pdbx_strand_id
1 'polypeptide(L)'
;MDVGLPQAEKWEINPNIALRRYLRMLENPDQAPDDIVIWPEAAVPTLLLQSPDSLDAISQFIGERTLILGTARRQPIVSSAPLTETGASAVRRAPAENYNFYNSLAVVNNESGRSGPLAIYDKHRLVPFGELSATSIIPFGRALKGILPEALQQAVPDGFVPGSGPKVVSDQDVFPPFNALICYEGLYPSIPRDRDAGPRADWMVVISNDGWFGPTTGPSQHYAQNRYRAIEAGLPMARVAGRGRTSMIDGLGRETAVGEGADGDPAGWKSSTVRTRLPQALPPTLYYRRGDLLFFLNFIAFALLAFFSWRR
;
A
#
# COMPACT_ATOMS: atom_id res chain seq x y z
N MET A 1 7.85 -2.22 -10.47
CA MET A 1 7.65 -3.36 -11.41
C MET A 1 6.21 -3.86 -11.33
N ASP A 2 5.53 -4.01 -12.43
CA ASP A 2 4.20 -4.63 -12.53
C ASP A 2 4.21 -5.68 -13.66
N VAL A 3 3.63 -6.85 -13.41
CA VAL A 3 3.58 -7.96 -14.39
C VAL A 3 2.31 -7.95 -15.26
N GLY A 4 1.46 -6.94 -15.12
CA GLY A 4 0.29 -6.72 -15.98
C GLY A 4 -0.79 -7.81 -15.88
N LEU A 5 -0.97 -8.46 -14.73
CA LEU A 5 -2.02 -9.48 -14.56
C LEU A 5 -3.41 -8.84 -14.56
N PRO A 6 -4.36 -9.32 -15.40
CA PRO A 6 -5.73 -8.88 -15.36
C PRO A 6 -6.38 -9.13 -13.99
N GLN A 7 -7.20 -8.18 -13.53
CA GLN A 7 -7.82 -8.28 -12.20
C GLN A 7 -8.70 -9.52 -12.04
N ALA A 8 -9.44 -9.89 -13.07
CA ALA A 8 -10.26 -11.10 -13.08
C ALA A 8 -9.41 -12.39 -13.00
N GLU A 9 -8.29 -12.43 -13.71
CA GLU A 9 -7.39 -13.59 -13.75
C GLU A 9 -6.48 -13.67 -12.53
N LYS A 10 -6.22 -12.55 -11.86
CA LYS A 10 -5.27 -12.46 -10.74
C LYS A 10 -5.61 -13.40 -9.59
N TRP A 11 -6.90 -13.59 -9.33
CA TRP A 11 -7.37 -14.45 -8.25
C TRP A 11 -7.61 -15.91 -8.67
N GLU A 12 -7.65 -16.16 -9.98
CA GLU A 12 -7.80 -17.49 -10.56
C GLU A 12 -6.45 -18.11 -10.92
N ILE A 13 -5.43 -17.28 -11.15
CA ILE A 13 -4.10 -17.77 -11.53
C ILE A 13 -3.43 -18.47 -10.34
N ASN A 14 -2.71 -19.55 -10.64
CA ASN A 14 -1.86 -20.18 -9.64
C ASN A 14 -0.83 -19.16 -9.11
N PRO A 15 -0.77 -18.88 -7.79
CA PRO A 15 0.13 -17.91 -7.19
C PRO A 15 1.59 -18.09 -7.59
N ASN A 16 2.04 -19.34 -7.80
CA ASN A 16 3.41 -19.63 -8.23
C ASN A 16 3.70 -19.12 -9.65
N ILE A 17 2.69 -19.01 -10.52
CA ILE A 17 2.86 -18.43 -11.87
C ILE A 17 3.04 -16.93 -11.74
N ALA A 18 2.23 -16.26 -10.91
CA ALA A 18 2.37 -14.85 -10.64
C ALA A 18 3.74 -14.53 -10.02
N LEU A 19 4.14 -15.27 -8.99
CA LEU A 19 5.44 -15.11 -8.35
C LEU A 19 6.59 -15.27 -9.35
N ARG A 20 6.60 -16.33 -10.16
CA ARG A 20 7.64 -16.54 -11.18
C ARG A 20 7.74 -15.39 -12.18
N ARG A 21 6.63 -14.75 -12.56
CA ARG A 21 6.66 -13.58 -13.45
C ARG A 21 7.39 -12.41 -12.79
N TYR A 22 7.12 -12.14 -11.49
CA TYR A 22 7.83 -11.10 -10.75
C TYR A 22 9.32 -11.45 -10.57
N LEU A 23 9.65 -12.69 -10.24
CA LEU A 23 11.03 -13.13 -10.08
C LEU A 23 11.84 -12.99 -11.38
N ARG A 24 11.26 -13.33 -12.55
CA ARG A 24 11.91 -13.11 -13.85
C ARG A 24 12.25 -11.63 -14.12
N MET A 25 11.45 -10.70 -13.63
CA MET A 25 11.76 -9.27 -13.76
C MET A 25 12.98 -8.86 -12.92
N LEU A 26 13.34 -9.64 -11.90
CA LEU A 26 14.55 -9.44 -11.08
C LEU A 26 15.81 -10.00 -11.74
N GLU A 27 15.69 -10.82 -12.78
CA GLU A 27 16.84 -11.37 -13.53
C GLU A 27 17.47 -10.35 -14.49
N ASN A 28 16.96 -9.12 -14.56
CA ASN A 28 17.49 -8.08 -15.43
C ASN A 28 18.94 -7.75 -15.03
N PRO A 29 19.92 -7.93 -15.94
CA PRO A 29 21.35 -7.70 -15.66
C PRO A 29 21.71 -6.24 -15.39
N ASP A 30 20.82 -5.29 -15.75
CA ASP A 30 21.04 -3.86 -15.51
C ASP A 30 20.75 -3.44 -14.06
N GLN A 31 20.27 -4.35 -13.21
CA GLN A 31 19.98 -4.04 -11.80
C GLN A 31 21.25 -4.07 -10.94
N ALA A 32 21.43 -3.03 -10.12
CA ALA A 32 22.55 -2.94 -9.18
C ALA A 32 22.20 -3.60 -7.83
N PRO A 33 23.21 -4.04 -7.06
CA PRO A 33 22.99 -4.63 -5.74
C PRO A 33 22.25 -3.73 -4.76
N ASP A 34 22.45 -2.43 -4.84
CA ASP A 34 21.84 -1.40 -4.01
C ASP A 34 20.47 -0.89 -4.51
N ASP A 35 19.94 -1.47 -5.59
CA ASP A 35 18.62 -1.08 -6.11
C ASP A 35 17.51 -1.44 -5.11
N ILE A 36 16.59 -0.49 -4.93
CA ILE A 36 15.31 -0.74 -4.23
C ILE A 36 14.29 -1.15 -5.29
N VAL A 37 13.80 -2.36 -5.17
CA VAL A 37 12.76 -2.92 -6.05
C VAL A 37 11.40 -2.75 -5.39
N ILE A 38 10.38 -2.32 -6.14
CA ILE A 38 9.03 -2.12 -5.60
C ILE A 38 8.03 -2.91 -6.46
N TRP A 39 7.26 -3.78 -5.81
CA TRP A 39 6.11 -4.48 -6.41
C TRP A 39 4.79 -3.82 -5.99
N PRO A 40 3.73 -3.89 -6.81
CA PRO A 40 2.45 -3.26 -6.51
C PRO A 40 1.70 -3.92 -5.35
N GLU A 41 0.57 -3.32 -4.99
CA GLU A 41 -0.38 -3.87 -4.02
C GLU A 41 -0.86 -5.26 -4.44
N ALA A 42 -0.86 -6.20 -3.48
CA ALA A 42 -1.24 -7.59 -3.67
C ALA A 42 -0.58 -8.18 -4.95
N ALA A 43 0.73 -7.99 -5.11
CA ALA A 43 1.50 -8.40 -6.29
C ALA A 43 1.25 -9.88 -6.65
N VAL A 44 1.28 -10.74 -5.64
CA VAL A 44 0.99 -12.18 -5.76
C VAL A 44 -0.23 -12.51 -4.90
N PRO A 45 -1.23 -13.24 -5.45
CA PRO A 45 -2.48 -13.53 -4.75
C PRO A 45 -2.30 -14.67 -3.72
N THR A 46 -1.42 -14.47 -2.75
CA THR A 46 -1.18 -15.42 -1.65
C THR A 46 -0.62 -14.68 -0.42
N LEU A 47 -0.58 -15.40 0.70
CA LEU A 47 0.05 -14.92 1.94
C LEU A 47 1.58 -15.12 1.86
N LEU A 48 2.27 -14.29 1.06
CA LEU A 48 3.70 -14.45 0.77
C LEU A 48 4.55 -14.56 2.05
N LEU A 49 4.26 -13.75 3.06
CA LEU A 49 5.03 -13.72 4.31
C LEU A 49 4.84 -14.97 5.18
N GLN A 50 3.83 -15.79 4.90
CA GLN A 50 3.56 -17.05 5.56
C GLN A 50 3.94 -18.28 4.72
N SER A 51 4.58 -18.09 3.57
CA SER A 51 5.05 -19.15 2.67
C SER A 51 6.58 -19.18 2.68
N PRO A 52 7.23 -20.09 3.44
CA PRO A 52 8.69 -20.20 3.45
C PRO A 52 9.28 -20.38 2.05
N ASP A 53 8.69 -21.28 1.25
CA ASP A 53 9.17 -21.56 -0.11
C ASP A 53 9.12 -20.29 -1.00
N SER A 54 8.10 -19.43 -0.80
CA SER A 54 8.00 -18.18 -1.55
C SER A 54 9.04 -17.15 -1.09
N LEU A 55 9.29 -17.07 0.21
CA LEU A 55 10.32 -16.19 0.77
C LEU A 55 11.72 -16.65 0.35
N ASP A 56 11.99 -17.95 0.38
CA ASP A 56 13.26 -18.51 -0.08
C ASP A 56 13.49 -18.22 -1.56
N ALA A 57 12.46 -18.42 -2.40
CA ALA A 57 12.52 -18.05 -3.82
C ALA A 57 12.80 -16.56 -4.02
N ILE A 58 12.10 -15.68 -3.29
CA ILE A 58 12.33 -14.23 -3.34
C ILE A 58 13.77 -13.94 -2.94
N SER A 59 14.26 -14.49 -1.83
CA SER A 59 15.61 -14.27 -1.31
C SER A 59 16.70 -14.66 -2.32
N GLN A 60 16.52 -15.77 -3.03
CA GLN A 60 17.45 -16.19 -4.09
C GLN A 60 17.56 -15.19 -5.26
N PHE A 61 16.44 -14.55 -5.62
CA PHE A 61 16.38 -13.67 -6.79
C PHE A 61 16.67 -12.21 -6.47
N ILE A 62 16.40 -11.73 -5.25
CA ILE A 62 16.69 -10.33 -4.90
C ILE A 62 18.19 -10.06 -4.69
N GLY A 63 18.97 -11.08 -4.28
CA GLY A 63 20.39 -10.89 -3.96
C GLY A 63 20.57 -9.90 -2.80
N GLU A 64 21.41 -8.89 -2.98
CA GLU A 64 21.67 -7.82 -1.99
C GLU A 64 20.66 -6.67 -2.06
N ARG A 65 19.73 -6.69 -3.03
CA ARG A 65 18.74 -5.64 -3.23
C ARG A 65 17.69 -5.62 -2.12
N THR A 66 17.06 -4.48 -1.94
CA THR A 66 15.90 -4.32 -1.06
C THR A 66 14.61 -4.43 -1.86
N LEU A 67 13.70 -5.32 -1.45
CA LEU A 67 12.39 -5.47 -2.06
C LEU A 67 11.30 -4.91 -1.16
N ILE A 68 10.53 -3.95 -1.69
CA ILE A 68 9.29 -3.45 -1.11
C ILE A 68 8.13 -4.11 -1.88
N LEU A 69 7.25 -4.83 -1.19
CA LEU A 69 6.19 -5.58 -1.85
C LEU A 69 4.83 -5.42 -1.15
N GLY A 70 3.75 -5.39 -1.94
CA GLY A 70 2.38 -5.45 -1.46
C GLY A 70 1.90 -6.90 -1.33
N THR A 71 1.39 -7.26 -0.16
CA THR A 71 0.89 -8.61 0.14
C THR A 71 -0.25 -8.58 1.14
N ALA A 72 -1.09 -9.60 1.11
CA ALA A 72 -1.94 -9.91 2.24
C ALA A 72 -1.11 -10.66 3.31
N ARG A 73 -1.40 -10.41 4.58
CA ARG A 73 -0.86 -11.18 5.70
C ARG A 73 -1.96 -11.52 6.71
N ARG A 74 -1.76 -12.55 7.49
CA ARG A 74 -2.62 -12.90 8.61
C ARG A 74 -1.86 -12.84 9.93
N GLN A 75 -2.57 -12.51 11.00
CA GLN A 75 -2.07 -12.51 12.36
C GLN A 75 -3.06 -13.22 13.28
N PRO A 76 -2.63 -14.15 14.13
CA PRO A 76 -3.52 -14.80 15.08
C PRO A 76 -4.22 -13.76 15.97
N ILE A 77 -5.50 -13.93 16.20
CA ILE A 77 -6.22 -13.18 17.24
C ILE A 77 -5.77 -13.78 18.57
N VAL A 78 -4.97 -13.00 19.32
CA VAL A 78 -4.57 -13.42 20.67
C VAL A 78 -5.78 -13.33 21.57
N SER A 79 -6.42 -14.47 21.84
CA SER A 79 -7.45 -14.57 22.87
C SER A 79 -6.76 -14.35 24.22
N SER A 80 -7.36 -13.52 25.09
CA SER A 80 -6.93 -13.35 26.48
C SER A 80 -7.17 -14.58 27.36
N ALA A 81 -7.64 -15.69 26.80
CA ALA A 81 -7.74 -16.96 27.49
C ALA A 81 -6.34 -17.53 27.72
N PRO A 82 -6.03 -18.07 28.91
CA PRO A 82 -4.73 -18.68 29.19
C PRO A 82 -4.50 -19.82 28.20
N LEU A 83 -3.36 -19.75 27.47
CA LEU A 83 -2.92 -20.80 26.58
C LEU A 83 -2.58 -22.03 27.41
N THR A 84 -3.44 -23.04 27.40
CA THR A 84 -3.22 -24.32 28.08
C THR A 84 -2.37 -25.28 27.28
N GLU A 85 -1.98 -24.93 26.03
CA GLU A 85 -1.07 -25.73 25.23
C GLU A 85 -0.01 -24.87 24.54
N THR A 86 1.24 -25.15 24.85
CA THR A 86 2.45 -24.57 24.30
C THR A 86 2.73 -25.16 22.91
N GLY A 87 2.92 -24.31 21.90
CA GLY A 87 3.68 -24.73 20.77
C GLY A 87 3.24 -24.19 19.40
N ALA A 88 4.23 -24.00 18.54
CA ALA A 88 4.09 -23.62 17.14
C ALA A 88 3.14 -24.52 16.31
N SER A 89 2.77 -25.69 16.82
CA SER A 89 1.80 -26.61 16.21
C SER A 89 0.34 -26.17 16.36
N ALA A 90 -0.01 -25.40 17.40
CA ALA A 90 -1.36 -24.88 17.61
C ALA A 90 -1.69 -23.78 16.59
N VAL A 91 -0.72 -22.95 16.21
CA VAL A 91 -0.89 -21.87 15.24
C VAL A 91 -1.21 -22.40 13.82
N ARG A 92 -0.75 -23.61 13.48
CA ARG A 92 -1.01 -24.21 12.15
C ARG A 92 -2.40 -24.78 11.96
N ARG A 93 -3.18 -24.99 13.03
CA ARG A 93 -4.50 -25.65 12.99
C ARG A 93 -5.66 -24.75 13.38
N ALA A 94 -5.43 -23.48 13.70
CA ALA A 94 -6.50 -22.57 14.06
C ALA A 94 -7.41 -22.32 12.84
N PRO A 95 -8.74 -22.37 13.00
CA PRO A 95 -9.68 -21.99 11.94
C PRO A 95 -9.43 -20.56 11.44
N ALA A 96 -9.83 -20.26 10.20
CA ALA A 96 -9.66 -18.93 9.60
C ALA A 96 -10.31 -17.81 10.44
N GLU A 97 -11.32 -18.13 11.22
CA GLU A 97 -12.02 -17.24 12.15
C GLU A 97 -11.14 -16.68 13.30
N ASN A 98 -9.98 -17.32 13.55
CA ASN A 98 -9.04 -16.91 14.60
C ASN A 98 -7.89 -16.04 14.08
N TYR A 99 -8.00 -15.49 12.87
CA TYR A 99 -6.98 -14.64 12.28
C TYR A 99 -7.54 -13.29 11.84
N ASN A 100 -6.79 -12.23 12.12
CA ASN A 100 -6.94 -10.95 11.46
C ASN A 100 -6.17 -10.96 10.14
N PHE A 101 -6.78 -10.47 9.08
CA PHE A 101 -6.14 -10.29 7.78
C PHE A 101 -5.85 -8.81 7.55
N TYR A 102 -4.67 -8.52 7.02
CA TYR A 102 -4.21 -7.18 6.73
C TYR A 102 -3.77 -7.07 5.26
N ASN A 103 -4.09 -5.93 4.64
CA ASN A 103 -3.46 -5.51 3.39
C ASN A 103 -2.16 -4.79 3.78
N SER A 104 -1.01 -5.31 3.36
CA SER A 104 0.28 -4.90 3.92
C SER A 104 1.30 -4.57 2.85
N LEU A 105 2.20 -3.67 3.19
CA LEU A 105 3.48 -3.45 2.53
C LEU A 105 4.57 -4.05 3.42
N ALA A 106 5.42 -4.87 2.83
CA ALA A 106 6.56 -5.47 3.51
C ALA A 106 7.87 -5.08 2.84
N VAL A 107 8.93 -4.94 3.63
CA VAL A 107 10.31 -4.73 3.14
C VAL A 107 11.10 -6.00 3.42
N VAL A 108 11.74 -6.54 2.41
CA VAL A 108 12.56 -7.75 2.46
C VAL A 108 13.96 -7.44 1.92
N ASN A 109 14.97 -7.92 2.62
CA ASN A 109 16.37 -7.82 2.22
C ASN A 109 17.14 -9.02 2.78
N ASN A 110 18.22 -9.43 2.13
CA ASN A 110 19.01 -10.59 2.53
C ASN A 110 20.20 -10.26 3.45
N GLU A 111 20.59 -9.00 3.58
CA GLU A 111 21.83 -8.62 4.28
C GLU A 111 21.82 -8.98 5.77
N SER A 112 20.66 -9.08 6.37
CA SER A 112 20.55 -9.28 7.83
C SER A 112 20.60 -10.73 8.29
N GLY A 113 20.67 -11.70 7.39
CA GLY A 113 20.57 -13.15 7.76
C GLY A 113 19.26 -13.49 8.51
N ARG A 114 18.29 -12.59 8.50
CA ARG A 114 17.01 -12.74 9.19
C ARG A 114 16.03 -13.47 8.28
N SER A 115 15.43 -14.53 8.82
CA SER A 115 14.28 -15.16 8.16
C SER A 115 13.04 -14.30 8.37
N GLY A 116 12.71 -13.41 7.41
CA GLY A 116 11.48 -12.61 7.48
C GLY A 116 11.67 -11.16 7.02
N PRO A 117 10.59 -10.39 6.97
CA PRO A 117 10.64 -8.99 6.54
C PRO A 117 11.34 -8.10 7.56
N LEU A 118 12.12 -7.13 7.08
CA LEU A 118 12.75 -6.08 7.89
C LEU A 118 11.71 -5.15 8.50
N ALA A 119 10.67 -4.82 7.73
CA ALA A 119 9.60 -3.95 8.16
C ALA A 119 8.27 -4.36 7.55
N ILE A 120 7.19 -4.07 8.27
CA ILE A 120 5.81 -4.25 7.81
C ILE A 120 5.03 -2.97 8.11
N TYR A 121 4.23 -2.57 7.14
CA TYR A 121 3.20 -1.54 7.27
C TYR A 121 1.85 -2.14 6.88
N ASP A 122 0.86 -2.05 7.75
CA ASP A 122 -0.51 -2.48 7.47
C ASP A 122 -1.36 -1.28 7.11
N LYS A 123 -2.10 -1.39 6.02
CA LYS A 123 -3.02 -0.37 5.54
C LYS A 123 -4.01 0.00 6.63
N HIS A 124 -4.05 1.28 7.02
CA HIS A 124 -4.95 1.74 8.08
C HIS A 124 -6.21 2.41 7.54
N ARG A 125 -6.18 2.97 6.31
CA ARG A 125 -7.35 3.53 5.62
C ARG A 125 -7.88 2.55 4.60
N LEU A 126 -8.77 1.69 5.04
CA LEU A 126 -9.40 0.67 4.19
C LEU A 126 -10.49 1.28 3.31
N VAL A 127 -10.66 0.70 2.12
CA VAL A 127 -11.73 1.10 1.18
C VAL A 127 -13.08 0.64 1.72
N PRO A 128 -14.02 1.58 1.96
CA PRO A 128 -15.38 1.21 2.34
C PRO A 128 -16.01 0.28 1.28
N PHE A 129 -16.70 -0.76 1.71
CA PHE A 129 -17.36 -1.78 0.87
C PHE A 129 -16.43 -2.62 -0.03
N GLY A 130 -15.15 -2.29 -0.11
CA GLY A 130 -14.15 -3.07 -0.87
C GLY A 130 -13.28 -3.92 0.05
N GLU A 131 -12.72 -3.29 1.08
CA GLU A 131 -11.81 -3.92 2.04
C GLU A 131 -12.43 -4.06 3.43
N LEU A 132 -13.30 -3.11 3.81
CA LEU A 132 -14.11 -3.22 5.02
C LEU A 132 -15.33 -4.09 4.72
N SER A 133 -15.57 -5.09 5.55
CA SER A 133 -16.83 -5.83 5.53
C SER A 133 -18.01 -4.87 5.78
N ALA A 134 -19.13 -5.08 5.09
CA ALA A 134 -20.35 -4.33 5.34
C ALA A 134 -20.76 -4.38 6.82
N THR A 135 -20.52 -5.51 7.48
CA THR A 135 -20.78 -5.70 8.92
C THR A 135 -19.86 -4.89 9.84
N SER A 136 -18.68 -4.46 9.33
CA SER A 136 -17.75 -3.61 10.09
C SER A 136 -18.11 -2.13 10.03
N ILE A 137 -18.85 -1.71 9.01
CA ILE A 137 -19.22 -0.30 8.77
C ILE A 137 -20.49 0.08 9.55
N ILE A 138 -21.40 -0.87 9.72
CA ILE A 138 -22.68 -0.65 10.40
C ILE A 138 -22.47 -0.76 11.92
N PRO A 139 -22.92 0.23 12.74
CA PRO A 139 -22.92 0.08 14.18
C PRO A 139 -23.63 -1.23 14.57
N PHE A 140 -23.01 -2.03 15.43
CA PHE A 140 -23.47 -3.38 15.78
C PHE A 140 -23.44 -4.43 14.64
N GLY A 141 -22.80 -4.14 13.51
CA GLY A 141 -22.77 -5.04 12.33
C GLY A 141 -22.20 -6.43 12.63
N ARG A 142 -21.20 -6.56 13.54
CA ARG A 142 -20.69 -7.86 13.99
C ARG A 142 -21.74 -8.68 14.76
N ALA A 143 -22.54 -8.03 15.58
CA ALA A 143 -23.65 -8.69 16.28
C ALA A 143 -24.77 -9.07 15.30
N LEU A 144 -25.04 -8.21 14.30
CA LEU A 144 -25.97 -8.50 13.21
C LEU A 144 -25.51 -9.69 12.35
N LYS A 145 -24.20 -9.87 12.11
CA LYS A 145 -23.68 -11.03 11.38
C LYS A 145 -24.09 -12.34 12.06
N GLY A 146 -24.02 -12.40 13.39
CA GLY A 146 -24.44 -13.59 14.15
C GLY A 146 -25.96 -13.90 14.11
N ILE A 147 -26.80 -12.93 13.68
CA ILE A 147 -28.25 -13.09 13.57
C ILE A 147 -28.67 -13.40 12.12
N LEU A 148 -27.78 -13.15 11.13
CA LEU A 148 -28.06 -13.42 9.72
C LEU A 148 -28.15 -14.93 9.47
N PRO A 149 -29.01 -15.40 8.52
CA PRO A 149 -28.98 -16.76 8.06
C PRO A 149 -27.58 -17.20 7.59
N GLU A 150 -27.22 -18.44 7.85
CA GLU A 150 -25.87 -18.98 7.62
C GLU A 150 -25.36 -18.75 6.18
N ALA A 151 -26.23 -18.89 5.18
CA ALA A 151 -25.94 -18.60 3.78
C ALA A 151 -25.56 -17.13 3.54
N LEU A 152 -26.12 -16.17 4.28
CA LEU A 152 -25.79 -14.76 4.21
C LEU A 152 -24.52 -14.43 5.01
N GLN A 153 -24.26 -15.14 6.12
CA GLN A 153 -23.01 -15.00 6.86
C GLN A 153 -21.80 -15.40 6.01
N GLN A 154 -21.94 -16.48 5.22
CA GLN A 154 -20.89 -16.95 4.29
C GLN A 154 -20.70 -16.04 3.06
N ALA A 155 -21.76 -15.33 2.65
CA ALA A 155 -21.71 -14.40 1.52
C ALA A 155 -21.10 -13.04 1.86
N VAL A 156 -20.93 -12.71 3.16
CA VAL A 156 -20.28 -11.46 3.61
C VAL A 156 -18.85 -11.76 4.01
N PRO A 157 -17.87 -11.48 3.14
CA PRO A 157 -16.46 -11.72 3.46
C PRO A 157 -16.06 -10.95 4.71
N ASP A 158 -15.29 -11.58 5.58
CA ASP A 158 -14.56 -10.85 6.61
C ASP A 158 -13.51 -10.01 5.90
N GLY A 159 -13.67 -8.68 5.94
CA GLY A 159 -12.74 -7.74 5.31
C GLY A 159 -11.37 -7.73 6.00
N PHE A 160 -10.50 -6.89 5.50
CA PHE A 160 -9.24 -6.60 6.18
C PHE A 160 -9.49 -5.86 7.50
N VAL A 161 -8.54 -6.00 8.43
CA VAL A 161 -8.49 -5.22 9.67
C VAL A 161 -7.60 -4.00 9.43
N PRO A 162 -7.99 -2.79 9.86
CA PRO A 162 -7.14 -1.62 9.78
C PRO A 162 -5.83 -1.79 10.55
N GLY A 163 -4.73 -1.33 9.98
CA GLY A 163 -3.46 -1.19 10.67
C GLY A 163 -3.50 -0.13 11.77
N SER A 164 -2.43 -0.04 12.56
CA SER A 164 -2.34 0.83 13.75
C SER A 164 -2.31 2.34 13.43
N GLY A 165 -2.03 2.73 12.19
CA GLY A 165 -1.95 4.11 11.75
C GLY A 165 -0.84 4.36 10.74
N PRO A 166 -0.66 5.63 10.29
CA PRO A 166 0.44 6.02 9.43
C PRO A 166 1.79 5.68 10.04
N LYS A 167 2.76 5.35 9.20
CA LYS A 167 4.10 4.99 9.64
C LYS A 167 5.15 5.47 8.64
N VAL A 168 6.23 6.04 9.15
CA VAL A 168 7.48 6.18 8.42
C VAL A 168 8.24 4.86 8.58
N VAL A 169 8.42 4.17 7.48
CA VAL A 169 9.19 2.93 7.42
C VAL A 169 10.65 3.30 7.23
N SER A 170 11.53 2.83 8.09
CA SER A 170 12.95 3.17 8.07
C SER A 170 13.81 2.00 8.51
N ASP A 171 14.92 1.85 7.82
CA ASP A 171 16.11 1.15 8.27
C ASP A 171 17.28 1.94 7.67
N GLN A 172 17.93 2.76 8.51
CA GLN A 172 18.91 3.75 8.04
C GLN A 172 20.15 3.13 7.38
N ASP A 173 20.44 1.87 7.71
CA ASP A 173 21.58 1.14 7.14
C ASP A 173 21.24 0.50 5.79
N VAL A 174 19.95 0.29 5.48
CA VAL A 174 19.50 -0.47 4.31
C VAL A 174 18.78 0.39 3.27
N PHE A 175 17.91 1.31 3.71
CA PHE A 175 17.14 2.17 2.79
C PHE A 175 16.72 3.50 3.42
N PRO A 176 16.57 4.57 2.61
CA PRO A 176 16.08 5.87 3.09
C PRO A 176 14.67 5.77 3.66
N PRO A 177 14.36 6.52 4.75
CA PRO A 177 13.05 6.49 5.40
C PRO A 177 11.94 6.96 4.44
N PHE A 178 10.84 6.21 4.37
CA PHE A 178 9.71 6.55 3.51
C PHE A 178 8.35 6.48 4.22
N ASN A 179 7.42 7.33 3.77
CA ASN A 179 6.01 7.16 4.08
C ASN A 179 5.42 6.04 3.22
N ALA A 180 4.86 5.02 3.86
CA ALA A 180 4.14 3.96 3.18
C ALA A 180 2.68 4.36 2.95
N LEU A 181 2.20 4.20 1.71
CA LEU A 181 0.80 4.41 1.33
C LEU A 181 0.34 3.25 0.45
N ILE A 182 -0.79 2.65 0.81
CA ILE A 182 -1.37 1.56 0.04
C ILE A 182 -2.67 2.03 -0.62
N CYS A 183 -2.67 2.16 -1.95
CA CYS A 183 -3.83 2.44 -2.80
C CYS A 183 -4.64 3.66 -2.32
N TYR A 184 -5.83 3.43 -1.77
CA TYR A 184 -6.76 4.44 -1.25
C TYR A 184 -6.13 5.45 -0.27
N GLU A 185 -5.07 5.08 0.42
CA GLU A 185 -4.35 5.97 1.34
C GLU A 185 -3.71 7.16 0.63
N GLY A 186 -3.36 7.01 -0.64
CA GLY A 186 -2.88 8.12 -1.49
C GLY A 186 -3.86 9.26 -1.69
N LEU A 187 -5.13 9.09 -1.30
CA LEU A 187 -6.13 10.16 -1.31
C LEU A 187 -6.04 11.09 -0.10
N TYR A 188 -5.39 10.66 0.99
CA TYR A 188 -5.40 11.36 2.27
C TYR A 188 -4.15 12.22 2.47
N PRO A 189 -4.25 13.56 2.39
CA PRO A 189 -3.11 14.44 2.57
C PRO A 189 -2.57 14.47 4.00
N SER A 190 -3.34 13.96 4.97
CA SER A 190 -2.91 13.88 6.37
C SER A 190 -1.85 12.82 6.62
N ILE A 191 -1.82 11.74 5.83
CA ILE A 191 -0.94 10.59 6.08
C ILE A 191 0.55 10.96 6.02
N PRO A 192 1.08 11.60 4.96
CA PRO A 192 2.49 11.97 4.94
C PRO A 192 2.86 13.05 5.94
N ARG A 193 1.88 13.70 6.56
CA ARG A 193 2.04 14.79 7.52
C ARG A 193 1.81 14.37 8.97
N ASP A 194 1.46 13.12 9.19
CA ASP A 194 1.19 12.59 10.51
C ASP A 194 2.49 12.60 11.33
N ARG A 195 2.48 13.33 12.44
CA ARG A 195 3.66 13.47 13.31
C ARG A 195 3.88 12.26 14.20
N ASP A 196 2.83 11.51 14.45
CA ASP A 196 2.89 10.27 15.24
C ASP A 196 3.46 9.11 14.42
N ALA A 197 3.49 9.27 13.08
CA ALA A 197 4.09 8.30 12.16
C ALA A 197 5.61 8.15 12.29
N GLY A 198 6.28 9.15 12.90
CA GLY A 198 7.73 9.23 13.06
C GLY A 198 8.35 10.51 12.50
N PRO A 199 9.68 10.57 12.38
CA PRO A 199 10.38 11.68 11.73
C PRO A 199 9.90 11.87 10.29
N ARG A 200 10.11 13.07 9.71
CA ARG A 200 9.79 13.31 8.30
C ARG A 200 10.56 12.33 7.42
N ALA A 201 9.84 11.65 6.55
CA ALA A 201 10.42 10.77 5.55
C ALA A 201 11.21 11.56 4.48
N ASP A 202 12.10 10.87 3.76
CA ASP A 202 12.83 11.43 2.62
C ASP A 202 12.03 11.27 1.30
N TRP A 203 11.13 10.29 1.24
CA TRP A 203 10.30 10.00 0.08
C TRP A 203 9.00 9.29 0.47
N MET A 204 8.17 9.01 -0.53
CA MET A 204 6.94 8.26 -0.38
C MET A 204 6.96 7.04 -1.29
N VAL A 205 6.41 5.94 -0.80
CA VAL A 205 6.13 4.73 -1.59
C VAL A 205 4.62 4.54 -1.65
N VAL A 206 4.08 4.58 -2.87
CA VAL A 206 2.68 4.26 -3.12
C VAL A 206 2.62 2.96 -3.91
N ILE A 207 2.09 1.93 -3.30
CA ILE A 207 1.72 0.69 -3.98
C ILE A 207 0.20 0.65 -4.18
N SER A 208 -0.24 0.27 -5.36
CA SER A 208 -1.67 0.26 -5.70
C SER A 208 -2.03 -0.90 -6.62
N ASN A 209 -3.31 -1.23 -6.66
CA ASN A 209 -3.91 -2.08 -7.67
C ASN A 209 -5.04 -1.32 -8.37
N ASP A 210 -4.72 -0.62 -9.44
CA ASP A 210 -5.69 0.19 -10.17
C ASP A 210 -6.62 -0.66 -11.07
N GLY A 211 -6.36 -1.96 -11.18
CA GLY A 211 -7.23 -2.90 -11.91
C GLY A 211 -8.68 -2.94 -11.39
N TRP A 212 -8.91 -2.54 -10.14
CA TRP A 212 -10.25 -2.42 -9.56
C TRP A 212 -11.14 -1.38 -10.24
N PHE A 213 -10.54 -0.32 -10.81
CA PHE A 213 -11.30 0.73 -11.47
C PHE A 213 -11.80 0.33 -12.86
N GLY A 214 -11.31 -0.77 -13.43
CA GLY A 214 -11.64 -1.18 -14.79
C GLY A 214 -11.25 -0.12 -15.85
N PRO A 215 -11.85 -0.17 -17.05
CA PRO A 215 -11.59 0.76 -18.15
C PRO A 215 -12.34 2.09 -17.95
N THR A 216 -12.05 2.79 -16.86
CA THR A 216 -12.67 4.07 -16.49
C THR A 216 -11.61 5.16 -16.35
N THR A 217 -12.03 6.38 -16.01
CA THR A 217 -11.13 7.47 -15.64
C THR A 217 -10.53 7.33 -14.23
N GLY A 218 -10.98 6.31 -13.47
CA GLY A 218 -10.55 6.07 -12.09
C GLY A 218 -9.04 6.00 -11.90
N PRO A 219 -8.31 5.18 -12.69
CA PRO A 219 -6.84 5.12 -12.59
C PRO A 219 -6.16 6.46 -12.77
N SER A 220 -6.60 7.28 -13.74
CA SER A 220 -6.02 8.60 -14.00
C SER A 220 -6.32 9.59 -12.89
N GLN A 221 -7.53 9.56 -12.32
CA GLN A 221 -7.91 10.39 -11.18
C GLN A 221 -7.13 9.99 -9.93
N HIS A 222 -7.02 8.71 -9.65
CA HIS A 222 -6.24 8.18 -8.54
C HIS A 222 -4.77 8.58 -8.66
N TYR A 223 -4.20 8.46 -9.87
CA TYR A 223 -2.84 8.92 -10.15
C TYR A 223 -2.67 10.42 -9.89
N ALA A 224 -3.59 11.26 -10.38
CA ALA A 224 -3.54 12.70 -10.17
C ALA A 224 -3.58 13.07 -8.68
N GLN A 225 -4.41 12.39 -7.89
CA GLN A 225 -4.45 12.57 -6.43
C GLN A 225 -3.11 12.25 -5.77
N ASN A 226 -2.44 11.18 -6.19
CA ASN A 226 -1.13 10.84 -5.65
C ASN A 226 -0.07 11.91 -5.96
N ARG A 227 -0.10 12.52 -7.17
CA ARG A 227 0.78 13.64 -7.52
C ARG A 227 0.60 14.84 -6.58
N TYR A 228 -0.63 15.14 -6.16
CA TYR A 228 -0.86 16.19 -5.17
C TYR A 228 -0.18 15.87 -3.84
N ARG A 229 -0.13 14.61 -3.40
CA ARG A 229 0.59 14.23 -2.17
C ARG A 229 2.07 14.59 -2.26
N ALA A 230 2.71 14.35 -3.41
CA ALA A 230 4.11 14.73 -3.61
C ALA A 230 4.31 16.25 -3.48
N ILE A 231 3.46 17.05 -4.12
CA ILE A 231 3.50 18.52 -4.08
C ILE A 231 3.26 19.03 -2.65
N GLU A 232 2.23 18.53 -2.00
CA GLU A 232 1.82 18.95 -0.66
C GLU A 232 2.89 18.67 0.40
N ALA A 233 3.56 17.53 0.29
CA ALA A 233 4.63 17.15 1.23
C ALA A 233 6.00 17.72 0.84
N GLY A 234 6.21 18.08 -0.44
CA GLY A 234 7.54 18.38 -0.98
C GLY A 234 8.43 17.14 -1.01
N LEU A 235 7.85 15.95 -1.12
CA LEU A 235 8.57 14.67 -1.11
C LEU A 235 8.48 14.01 -2.49
N PRO A 236 9.57 13.41 -2.99
CA PRO A 236 9.48 12.54 -4.15
C PRO A 236 8.66 11.29 -3.82
N MET A 237 8.06 10.69 -4.84
CA MET A 237 7.19 9.55 -4.71
C MET A 237 7.50 8.50 -5.77
N ALA A 238 7.78 7.28 -5.34
CA ALA A 238 7.71 6.12 -6.20
C ALA A 238 6.28 5.53 -6.13
N ARG A 239 5.57 5.59 -7.27
CA ARG A 239 4.26 4.97 -7.41
C ARG A 239 4.37 3.73 -8.28
N VAL A 240 3.93 2.60 -7.74
CA VAL A 240 3.87 1.32 -8.46
C VAL A 240 2.44 0.78 -8.39
N ALA A 241 1.81 0.70 -9.54
CA ALA A 241 0.40 0.33 -9.63
C ALA A 241 0.19 -0.85 -10.57
N GLY A 242 -0.37 -1.92 -10.04
CA GLY A 242 -0.89 -3.01 -10.84
C GLY A 242 -1.99 -2.50 -11.76
N ARG A 243 -1.80 -2.65 -13.08
CA ARG A 243 -2.71 -2.15 -14.11
C ARG A 243 -2.97 -0.64 -14.05
N GLY A 244 -2.00 0.11 -13.58
CA GLY A 244 -2.07 1.56 -13.50
C GLY A 244 -0.74 2.21 -13.86
N ARG A 245 -0.70 3.54 -13.79
CA ARG A 245 0.50 4.31 -14.10
C ARG A 245 1.56 4.10 -13.03
N THR A 246 2.67 3.48 -13.41
CA THR A 246 3.89 3.32 -12.59
C THR A 246 4.85 4.43 -12.94
N SER A 247 5.29 5.22 -11.96
CA SER A 247 6.17 6.38 -12.21
C SER A 247 6.95 6.81 -10.97
N MET A 248 8.05 7.53 -11.21
CA MET A 248 8.73 8.33 -10.21
C MET A 248 8.29 9.79 -10.36
N ILE A 249 7.89 10.41 -9.28
CA ILE A 249 7.37 11.76 -9.20
C ILE A 249 8.26 12.57 -8.25
N ASP A 250 8.69 13.76 -8.64
CA ASP A 250 9.45 14.64 -7.77
C ASP A 250 8.57 15.43 -6.78
N GLY A 251 9.18 16.13 -5.84
CA GLY A 251 8.47 16.94 -4.85
C GLY A 251 7.69 18.13 -5.42
N LEU A 252 7.80 18.43 -6.73
CA LEU A 252 7.01 19.41 -7.47
C LEU A 252 5.88 18.77 -8.27
N GLY A 253 5.69 17.45 -8.14
CA GLY A 253 4.65 16.70 -8.84
C GLY A 253 4.98 16.40 -10.30
N ARG A 254 6.23 16.58 -10.76
CA ARG A 254 6.67 16.26 -12.12
C ARG A 254 7.06 14.81 -12.20
N GLU A 255 6.66 14.14 -13.27
CA GLU A 255 7.15 12.80 -13.56
C GLU A 255 8.60 12.87 -14.05
N THR A 256 9.48 12.22 -13.34
CA THR A 256 10.90 12.12 -13.72
C THR A 256 11.19 10.80 -14.46
N ALA A 257 10.34 9.82 -14.29
CA ALA A 257 10.37 8.56 -15.05
C ALA A 257 8.99 7.90 -15.06
N VAL A 258 8.66 7.23 -16.15
CA VAL A 258 7.38 6.55 -16.38
C VAL A 258 7.66 5.16 -16.95
N GLY A 259 6.93 4.15 -16.48
CA GLY A 259 7.02 2.80 -17.00
C GLY A 259 6.39 2.67 -18.38
N GLU A 260 7.08 2.00 -19.27
CA GLU A 260 6.51 1.63 -20.56
C GLU A 260 5.31 0.70 -20.35
N GLY A 261 4.22 0.93 -21.08
CA GLY A 261 2.95 0.21 -20.94
C GLY A 261 1.97 0.83 -19.94
N ALA A 262 2.35 1.97 -19.31
CA ALA A 262 1.53 2.67 -18.31
C ALA A 262 0.37 3.50 -18.90
N ASP A 263 0.27 3.63 -20.23
CA ASP A 263 -0.73 4.49 -20.89
C ASP A 263 -2.01 3.75 -21.22
N GLY A 264 -2.63 3.15 -20.22
CA GLY A 264 -4.07 2.96 -20.16
C GLY A 264 -4.75 2.17 -21.29
N ASP A 265 -4.06 1.27 -22.01
CA ASP A 265 -4.74 0.33 -22.91
C ASP A 265 -5.38 -0.82 -22.10
N PRO A 266 -6.71 -0.82 -21.93
CA PRO A 266 -7.39 -1.88 -21.17
C PRO A 266 -7.25 -3.28 -21.77
N ALA A 267 -6.91 -3.37 -23.06
CA ALA A 267 -6.83 -4.62 -23.82
C ALA A 267 -5.40 -5.15 -23.97
N GLY A 268 -4.36 -4.32 -23.75
CA GLY A 268 -2.96 -4.63 -24.05
C GLY A 268 -1.98 -4.48 -22.90
N TRP A 269 -2.39 -4.69 -21.66
CA TRP A 269 -1.53 -4.53 -20.47
C TRP A 269 -0.24 -5.32 -20.57
N LYS A 270 0.84 -4.60 -20.83
CA LYS A 270 2.19 -5.14 -20.79
C LYS A 270 2.76 -5.00 -19.39
N SER A 271 3.69 -5.88 -19.04
CA SER A 271 4.51 -5.68 -17.84
C SER A 271 5.22 -4.33 -17.91
N SER A 272 5.26 -3.63 -16.79
CA SER A 272 5.86 -2.29 -16.70
C SER A 272 7.00 -2.30 -15.69
N THR A 273 8.18 -1.82 -16.12
CA THR A 273 9.34 -1.62 -15.26
C THR A 273 9.86 -0.21 -15.47
N VAL A 274 10.16 0.46 -14.36
CA VAL A 274 10.83 1.77 -14.34
C VAL A 274 12.10 1.61 -13.53
N ARG A 275 13.23 1.97 -14.09
CA ARG A 275 14.46 2.15 -13.34
C ARG A 275 14.86 3.61 -13.37
N THR A 276 15.06 4.20 -12.21
CA THR A 276 15.36 5.63 -12.06
C THR A 276 16.04 5.91 -10.73
N ARG A 277 16.61 7.08 -10.60
CA ARG A 277 17.15 7.55 -9.31
C ARG A 277 16.04 8.21 -8.51
N LEU A 278 16.12 8.09 -7.18
CA LEU A 278 15.27 8.81 -6.26
C LEU A 278 15.59 10.32 -6.32
N PRO A 279 14.64 11.20 -6.69
CA PRO A 279 14.83 12.62 -6.62
C PRO A 279 15.03 13.10 -5.17
N GLN A 280 15.74 14.21 -5.00
CA GLN A 280 15.95 14.80 -3.68
C GLN A 280 14.63 15.38 -3.11
N ALA A 281 14.40 15.17 -1.82
CA ALA A 281 13.30 15.81 -1.10
C ALA A 281 13.48 17.33 -1.06
N LEU A 282 12.39 18.06 -1.24
CA LEU A 282 12.34 19.51 -1.01
C LEU A 282 12.16 19.81 0.49
N PRO A 283 12.47 21.03 0.93
CA PRO A 283 12.09 21.46 2.26
C PRO A 283 10.59 21.28 2.51
N PRO A 284 10.16 21.04 3.78
CA PRO A 284 8.75 20.88 4.08
C PRO A 284 7.93 22.09 3.62
N THR A 285 6.91 21.83 2.82
CA THR A 285 6.03 22.89 2.29
C THR A 285 5.22 23.56 3.40
N LEU A 286 4.61 24.71 3.09
CA LEU A 286 3.70 25.36 4.03
C LEU A 286 2.49 24.45 4.33
N TYR A 287 1.98 23.75 3.32
CA TYR A 287 0.88 22.80 3.49
C TYR A 287 1.30 21.61 4.39
N TYR A 288 2.49 21.04 4.19
CA TYR A 288 3.03 20.00 5.07
C TYR A 288 3.04 20.43 6.53
N ARG A 289 3.42 21.69 6.80
CA ARG A 289 3.56 22.24 8.17
C ARG A 289 2.22 22.61 8.80
N ARG A 290 1.26 23.14 8.04
CA ARG A 290 0.05 23.82 8.53
C ARG A 290 -1.25 23.20 8.03
N GLY A 291 -1.22 22.33 7.02
CA GLY A 291 -2.42 21.73 6.42
C GLY A 291 -3.36 22.80 5.89
N ASP A 292 -4.63 22.59 6.15
CA ASP A 292 -5.71 23.42 5.65
C ASP A 292 -5.89 24.75 6.42
N LEU A 293 -4.96 25.13 7.30
CA LEU A 293 -5.07 26.34 8.10
C LEU A 293 -5.32 27.59 7.25
N LEU A 294 -4.57 27.74 6.13
CA LEU A 294 -4.75 28.90 5.25
C LEU A 294 -6.13 28.90 4.57
N PHE A 295 -6.66 27.74 4.22
CA PHE A 295 -8.01 27.63 3.69
C PHE A 295 -9.03 28.14 4.71
N PHE A 296 -8.97 27.67 5.95
CA PHE A 296 -9.89 28.08 7.01
C PHE A 296 -9.75 29.56 7.37
N LEU A 297 -8.53 30.12 7.40
CA LEU A 297 -8.33 31.55 7.63
C LEU A 297 -8.96 32.40 6.51
N ASN A 298 -8.79 32.03 5.24
CA ASN A 298 -9.43 32.70 4.13
C ASN A 298 -10.96 32.55 4.20
N PHE A 299 -11.46 31.36 4.46
CA PHE A 299 -12.89 31.10 4.60
C PHE A 299 -13.52 32.00 5.68
N ILE A 300 -12.90 32.09 6.85
CA ILE A 300 -13.36 32.97 7.95
C ILE A 300 -13.32 34.43 7.52
N ALA A 301 -12.24 34.87 6.86
CA ALA A 301 -12.14 36.26 6.38
C ALA A 301 -13.27 36.62 5.41
N PHE A 302 -13.53 35.75 4.41
CA PHE A 302 -14.62 35.95 3.49
C PHE A 302 -16.01 35.91 4.15
N ALA A 303 -16.21 35.02 5.11
CA ALA A 303 -17.47 34.94 5.86
C ALA A 303 -17.71 36.23 6.67
N LEU A 304 -16.69 36.78 7.30
CA LEU A 304 -16.78 38.05 8.02
C LEU A 304 -17.07 39.23 7.06
N LEU A 305 -16.37 39.28 5.92
CA LEU A 305 -16.65 40.33 4.91
C LEU A 305 -18.09 40.25 4.41
N ALA A 306 -18.59 39.06 4.09
CA ALA A 306 -19.97 38.85 3.67
C ALA A 306 -20.98 39.29 4.74
N PHE A 307 -20.71 38.90 6.01
CA PHE A 307 -21.56 39.28 7.13
C PHE A 307 -21.66 40.81 7.33
N PHE A 308 -20.51 41.50 7.27
CA PHE A 308 -20.50 42.96 7.43
C PHE A 308 -21.08 43.69 6.23
N SER A 309 -20.95 43.15 5.00
CA SER A 309 -21.59 43.73 3.81
C SER A 309 -23.10 43.56 3.82
N TRP A 310 -23.63 42.46 4.35
CA TRP A 310 -25.07 42.21 4.44
C TRP A 310 -25.77 43.07 5.51
N ARG A 311 -25.02 43.55 6.51
CA ARG A 311 -25.57 44.45 7.53
C ARG A 311 -25.57 45.93 7.16
N ARG A 312 -25.00 46.29 6.00
CA ARG A 312 -25.10 47.64 5.41
C ARG A 312 -26.26 47.72 4.43
#